data_78cfb69dcf06f5fce19fd0c374751f1e
#
_entry.id   78cfb69dcf06f5fce19fd0c374751f1e
#
_cell.length_a   1.000
_cell.length_b   1.000
_cell.length_c   1.000
_cell.angle_alpha   90.00
_cell.angle_beta   90.00
_cell.angle_gamma   90.00
#
_symmetry.space_group_name_H-M   'P 1'
#
loop_
_entity.id
_entity.type
_entity.pdbx_description
1 polymer ?
#
loop_
_entity_poly.entity_id
_entity_poly.type
_entity_poly.pdbx_seq_one_letter_code
_entity_poly.pdbx_strand_id
1 'polypeptide(L)'
;ITVPSFAASGMPPPEKPPGEVAAKDPPDPLKFGPVKLGLDSLVRPETATNFRLGNFSFAQGNDESRILLRLRPSAATDPSERFTARVEGQWYAFSNDRDFSIFSLYQGHVEGLLPGVKGVSLKVGRQEFVYGSTFLLGADTFYDGLTFDAAKLSMKPFDKFSLDLFGGQYVKKWAGDIEGKLYGVYATYAPRETLSVDLYGFRDTGGAGATHVGGDHEVTYSVGTRIAGLIAKGVSVELEPVYQFGRKNRDGLSHNDIRAYGGHADLTIDPPLGRYPGKIFLSYAYGSGDGNPEEGKFTEFHNPNNDTSLVGDMSVIGDLSGLSVVDPAGNEVRASGLHVLTVGGGIDVTEKLNVSLDGHYFRAIKIPAGFSKDIGLETNLILTYKLNDRISLLASG
;
A
#
# COMPACT_ATOMS: atom_id res chain seq x y z
N ILE A 1 -11.52 11.27 -11.58
CA ILE A 1 -11.55 10.09 -10.70
C ILE A 1 -10.57 9.14 -11.33
N THR A 2 -9.34 9.19 -10.88
CA THR A 2 -8.35 8.16 -11.20
C THR A 2 -8.62 7.04 -10.20
N VAL A 3 -9.27 5.98 -10.64
CA VAL A 3 -9.20 4.71 -9.94
C VAL A 3 -7.73 4.34 -9.96
N PRO A 4 -7.07 4.05 -8.82
CA PRO A 4 -5.81 3.40 -8.88
C PRO A 4 -6.03 2.16 -9.74
N SER A 5 -5.39 2.09 -10.91
CA SER A 5 -5.23 0.80 -11.56
C SER A 5 -4.55 -0.03 -10.50
N PHE A 6 -5.10 -1.19 -10.18
CA PHE A 6 -4.35 -2.22 -9.48
C PHE A 6 -3.13 -2.49 -10.36
N ALA A 7 -2.14 -1.65 -10.20
CA ALA A 7 -0.84 -1.82 -10.79
C ALA A 7 -0.21 -2.91 -9.94
N ALA A 8 -0.29 -4.13 -10.41
CA ALA A 8 0.80 -5.03 -10.14
C ALA A 8 2.06 -4.19 -10.38
N SER A 9 2.75 -3.89 -9.27
CA SER A 9 4.12 -3.35 -9.18
C SER A 9 4.56 -2.39 -10.29
N GLY A 10 4.57 -1.14 -9.95
CA GLY A 10 5.51 -0.09 -10.27
C GLY A 10 6.36 -0.12 -11.54
N MET A 11 5.81 -0.41 -12.71
CA MET A 11 6.44 0.01 -13.95
C MET A 11 5.76 1.29 -14.45
N PRO A 12 6.51 2.35 -14.80
CA PRO A 12 5.95 3.48 -15.50
C PRO A 12 5.28 2.98 -16.79
N PRO A 13 4.17 3.61 -17.24
CA PRO A 13 3.53 3.24 -18.50
C PRO A 13 4.58 3.33 -19.63
N PRO A 14 4.53 2.44 -20.64
CA PRO A 14 5.45 2.48 -21.77
C PRO A 14 5.39 3.84 -22.45
N GLU A 15 6.54 4.48 -22.63
CA GLU A 15 6.63 5.71 -23.43
C GLU A 15 6.09 5.45 -24.83
N LYS A 16 5.29 6.40 -25.32
CA LYS A 16 4.80 6.40 -26.71
C LYS A 16 5.98 6.34 -27.69
N PRO A 17 5.85 5.61 -28.81
CA PRO A 17 6.88 5.55 -29.81
C PRO A 17 7.20 6.95 -30.35
N PRO A 18 8.47 7.27 -30.62
CA PRO A 18 8.88 8.57 -31.13
C PRO A 18 8.33 8.76 -32.57
N GLY A 19 7.43 9.73 -32.76
CA GLY A 19 6.95 10.11 -34.08
C GLY A 19 5.50 10.60 -34.17
N GLU A 20 4.70 10.46 -33.15
CA GLU A 20 3.37 11.07 -33.13
C GLU A 20 3.44 12.53 -32.70
N VAL A 21 3.15 13.44 -33.64
CA VAL A 21 2.95 14.86 -33.33
C VAL A 21 1.81 14.93 -32.31
N ALA A 22 2.15 15.25 -31.07
CA ALA A 22 1.18 15.38 -29.99
C ALA A 22 0.09 16.36 -30.41
N ALA A 23 -1.12 15.87 -30.67
CA ALA A 23 -2.28 16.71 -30.67
C ALA A 23 -2.27 17.48 -29.35
N LYS A 24 -2.33 18.80 -29.38
CA LYS A 24 -2.42 19.64 -28.16
C LYS A 24 -3.63 19.09 -27.39
N ASP A 25 -3.36 18.56 -26.23
CA ASP A 25 -4.43 18.17 -25.31
C ASP A 25 -5.41 19.35 -25.16
N PRO A 26 -6.72 19.10 -25.20
CA PRO A 26 -7.70 20.14 -24.98
C PRO A 26 -7.38 20.84 -23.64
N PRO A 27 -7.57 22.17 -23.54
CA PRO A 27 -7.25 22.90 -22.32
C PRO A 27 -7.97 22.27 -21.15
N ASP A 28 -7.21 21.93 -20.10
CA ASP A 28 -7.75 21.33 -18.88
C ASP A 28 -8.73 22.33 -18.24
N PRO A 29 -10.04 22.03 -18.20
CA PRO A 29 -11.06 22.98 -17.73
C PRO A 29 -10.92 23.31 -16.23
N LEU A 30 -10.07 22.59 -15.52
CA LEU A 30 -9.76 22.80 -14.09
C LEU A 30 -8.44 23.53 -13.87
N LYS A 31 -7.82 24.04 -14.92
CA LYS A 31 -6.59 24.83 -14.82
C LYS A 31 -6.89 26.33 -14.85
N PHE A 32 -6.52 27.02 -13.76
CA PHE A 32 -6.67 28.48 -13.61
C PHE A 32 -5.30 29.11 -13.43
N GLY A 33 -4.72 29.62 -14.53
CA GLY A 33 -3.36 30.13 -14.53
C GLY A 33 -2.35 29.03 -14.16
N PRO A 34 -1.50 29.22 -13.15
CA PRO A 34 -0.56 28.21 -12.68
C PRO A 34 -1.18 27.16 -11.76
N VAL A 35 -2.47 27.26 -11.42
CA VAL A 35 -3.13 26.39 -10.45
C VAL A 35 -4.04 25.40 -11.18
N LYS A 36 -3.86 24.12 -10.88
CA LYS A 36 -4.72 23.03 -11.31
C LYS A 36 -5.59 22.58 -10.13
N LEU A 37 -6.90 22.58 -10.34
CA LEU A 37 -7.87 22.02 -9.38
C LEU A 37 -8.13 20.56 -9.71
N GLY A 38 -8.39 19.76 -8.69
CA GLY A 38 -8.74 18.36 -8.79
C GLY A 38 -9.80 17.96 -7.79
N LEU A 39 -10.52 16.91 -8.10
CA LEU A 39 -11.42 16.23 -7.18
C LEU A 39 -11.28 14.72 -7.38
N ASP A 40 -10.82 14.03 -6.36
CA ASP A 40 -10.96 12.57 -6.25
C ASP A 40 -12.20 12.25 -5.43
N SER A 41 -12.99 11.30 -5.88
CA SER A 41 -14.19 10.87 -5.15
C SER A 41 -14.35 9.37 -5.24
N LEU A 42 -14.63 8.74 -4.11
CA LEU A 42 -14.92 7.33 -3.98
C LEU A 42 -16.28 7.16 -3.31
N VAL A 43 -17.14 6.38 -3.95
CA VAL A 43 -18.39 5.88 -3.36
C VAL A 43 -18.33 4.37 -3.45
N ARG A 44 -18.22 3.69 -2.32
CA ARG A 44 -18.03 2.24 -2.28
C ARG A 44 -19.07 1.60 -1.37
N PRO A 45 -20.15 1.02 -1.94
CA PRO A 45 -21.01 0.12 -1.19
C PRO A 45 -20.24 -1.15 -0.83
N GLU A 46 -20.34 -1.56 0.41
CA GLU A 46 -19.74 -2.77 0.96
C GLU A 46 -20.79 -3.61 1.64
N THR A 47 -20.76 -4.91 1.40
CA THR A 47 -21.60 -5.88 2.10
C THR A 47 -20.74 -7.07 2.52
N ALA A 48 -20.80 -7.45 3.78
CA ALA A 48 -20.17 -8.66 4.31
C ALA A 48 -21.28 -9.55 4.92
N THR A 49 -21.24 -10.84 4.58
CA THR A 49 -22.17 -11.82 5.10
C THR A 49 -21.41 -13.00 5.71
N ASN A 50 -21.93 -13.57 6.81
CA ASN A 50 -21.32 -14.69 7.52
C ASN A 50 -19.87 -14.47 7.98
N PHE A 51 -19.50 -13.23 8.23
CA PHE A 51 -18.14 -12.86 8.55
C PHE A 51 -17.80 -13.18 10.01
N ARG A 52 -16.82 -14.07 10.26
CA ARG A 52 -16.40 -14.53 11.59
C ARG A 52 -14.90 -14.47 11.80
N LEU A 53 -14.24 -13.42 11.39
CA LEU A 53 -12.86 -13.18 11.82
C LEU A 53 -12.89 -12.28 13.06
N GLY A 54 -12.28 -12.70 14.15
CA GLY A 54 -12.18 -11.91 15.38
C GLY A 54 -11.47 -10.58 15.10
N ASN A 55 -11.83 -9.52 15.79
CA ASN A 55 -11.24 -8.18 15.72
C ASN A 55 -11.46 -7.34 14.44
N PHE A 56 -12.20 -7.81 13.46
CA PHE A 56 -12.63 -6.94 12.39
C PHE A 56 -13.89 -6.15 12.78
N SER A 57 -13.97 -4.90 12.35
CA SER A 57 -15.10 -4.00 12.60
C SER A 57 -16.42 -4.41 11.93
N PHE A 58 -16.43 -5.50 11.20
CA PHE A 58 -17.66 -6.18 10.77
C PHE A 58 -18.19 -6.99 11.95
N ALA A 59 -19.41 -6.74 12.33
CA ALA A 59 -20.02 -7.33 13.50
C ALA A 59 -19.90 -8.85 13.48
N GLN A 60 -19.43 -9.42 14.56
CA GLN A 60 -19.20 -10.86 14.72
C GLN A 60 -20.43 -11.68 14.36
N GLY A 61 -20.42 -12.32 13.19
CA GLY A 61 -21.46 -13.22 12.74
C GLY A 61 -22.77 -12.58 12.28
N ASN A 62 -22.82 -11.27 12.09
CA ASN A 62 -23.94 -10.53 11.52
C ASN A 62 -23.65 -10.07 10.10
N ASP A 63 -24.66 -10.03 9.26
CA ASP A 63 -24.59 -9.41 7.96
C ASP A 63 -24.51 -7.89 8.13
N GLU A 64 -23.57 -7.25 7.50
CA GLU A 64 -23.39 -5.81 7.56
C GLU A 64 -23.32 -5.22 6.14
N SER A 65 -23.99 -4.09 5.95
CA SER A 65 -23.91 -3.29 4.72
C SER A 65 -23.64 -1.85 5.07
N ARG A 66 -22.71 -1.24 4.36
CA ARG A 66 -22.37 0.18 4.53
C ARG A 66 -21.96 0.80 3.21
N ILE A 67 -21.97 2.12 3.15
CA ILE A 67 -21.43 2.88 2.02
C ILE A 67 -20.29 3.75 2.56
N LEU A 68 -19.11 3.54 2.02
CA LEU A 68 -17.98 4.44 2.21
C LEU A 68 -18.08 5.61 1.23
N LEU A 69 -17.93 6.81 1.74
CA LEU A 69 -17.85 8.04 0.98
C LEU A 69 -16.51 8.72 1.24
N ARG A 70 -15.74 9.01 0.18
CA ARG A 70 -14.50 9.79 0.28
C ARG A 70 -14.47 10.85 -0.80
N LEU A 71 -14.26 12.11 -0.41
CA LEU A 71 -14.08 13.24 -1.32
C LEU A 71 -12.77 13.93 -1.01
N ARG A 72 -11.91 14.10 -2.00
CA ARG A 72 -10.61 14.78 -1.92
C ARG A 72 -10.51 15.92 -2.92
N PRO A 73 -11.01 17.12 -2.60
CA PRO A 73 -10.74 18.30 -3.39
C PRO A 73 -9.27 18.71 -3.25
N SER A 74 -8.64 19.09 -4.34
CA SER A 74 -7.23 19.48 -4.38
C SER A 74 -6.97 20.70 -5.24
N ALA A 75 -5.91 21.44 -4.88
CA ALA A 75 -5.32 22.48 -5.68
C ALA A 75 -3.80 22.28 -5.71
N ALA A 76 -3.19 22.33 -6.86
CA ALA A 76 -1.75 22.20 -7.03
C ALA A 76 -1.23 23.22 -8.06
N THR A 77 0.00 23.70 -7.86
CA THR A 77 0.69 24.50 -8.88
C THR A 77 1.20 23.63 -10.02
N ASP A 78 1.40 24.24 -11.18
CA ASP A 78 1.95 23.53 -12.34
C ASP A 78 3.36 22.99 -12.01
N PRO A 79 3.63 21.68 -12.23
CA PRO A 79 4.93 21.09 -11.94
C PRO A 79 6.07 21.58 -12.85
N SER A 80 5.79 22.38 -13.89
CA SER A 80 6.83 23.01 -14.72
C SER A 80 7.60 24.12 -13.99
N GLU A 81 7.06 24.63 -12.89
CA GLU A 81 7.69 25.65 -12.07
C GLU A 81 8.80 25.06 -11.19
N ARG A 82 9.83 25.87 -10.85
CA ARG A 82 10.91 25.46 -9.92
C ARG A 82 10.39 25.13 -8.52
N PHE A 83 9.21 25.54 -8.26
CA PHE A 83 8.51 25.39 -7.00
C PHE A 83 7.11 24.87 -7.28
N THR A 84 6.71 23.83 -6.57
CA THR A 84 5.35 23.29 -6.62
C THR A 84 4.73 23.31 -5.22
N ALA A 85 3.43 23.57 -5.17
CA ALA A 85 2.65 23.48 -3.94
C ALA A 85 1.39 22.66 -4.22
N ARG A 86 0.99 21.86 -3.22
CA ARG A 86 -0.27 21.08 -3.25
C ARG A 86 -0.99 21.26 -1.93
N VAL A 87 -2.29 21.43 -2.02
CA VAL A 87 -3.22 21.34 -0.89
C VAL A 87 -4.35 20.40 -1.30
N GLU A 88 -4.68 19.46 -0.43
CA GLU A 88 -5.76 18.49 -0.63
C GLU A 88 -6.49 18.26 0.69
N GLY A 89 -7.78 18.56 0.69
CA GLY A 89 -8.68 18.21 1.79
C GLY A 89 -9.22 16.79 1.62
N GLN A 90 -9.70 16.20 2.67
CA GLN A 90 -10.42 14.93 2.64
C GLN A 90 -11.66 15.00 3.51
N TRP A 91 -12.81 14.65 2.93
CA TRP A 91 -13.99 14.24 3.66
C TRP A 91 -14.19 12.74 3.52
N TYR A 92 -14.35 12.07 4.68
CA TYR A 92 -14.44 10.62 4.76
C TYR A 92 -15.57 10.23 5.73
N ALA A 93 -16.46 9.33 5.33
CA ALA A 93 -17.63 8.97 6.10
C ALA A 93 -18.15 7.55 5.76
N PHE A 94 -18.82 6.91 6.72
CA PHE A 94 -19.61 5.71 6.52
C PHE A 94 -21.11 5.99 6.71
N SER A 95 -21.95 5.40 5.87
CA SER A 95 -23.41 5.64 5.90
C SER A 95 -24.14 5.06 7.12
N ASN A 96 -23.60 4.01 7.71
CA ASN A 96 -24.20 3.34 8.88
C ASN A 96 -23.68 3.89 10.21
N ASP A 97 -22.72 4.78 10.18
CA ASP A 97 -22.19 5.45 11.37
C ASP A 97 -22.32 6.98 11.21
N ARG A 98 -23.35 7.55 11.85
CA ARG A 98 -23.63 8.98 11.75
C ARG A 98 -22.58 9.85 12.43
N ASP A 99 -21.87 9.29 13.40
CA ASP A 99 -20.84 9.98 14.15
C ASP A 99 -19.47 9.86 13.46
N PHE A 100 -19.38 8.99 12.46
CA PHE A 100 -18.18 8.76 11.69
C PHE A 100 -18.14 9.61 10.41
N SER A 101 -17.88 10.89 10.57
CA SER A 101 -17.65 11.81 9.46
C SER A 101 -16.50 12.74 9.82
N ILE A 102 -15.42 12.68 9.06
CA ILE A 102 -14.22 13.48 9.30
C ILE A 102 -13.90 14.33 8.09
N PHE A 103 -13.67 15.63 8.33
CA PHE A 103 -13.01 16.50 7.38
C PHE A 103 -11.61 16.84 7.89
N SER A 104 -10.60 16.61 7.06
CA SER A 104 -9.20 16.84 7.42
C SER A 104 -8.38 17.37 6.24
N LEU A 105 -7.22 17.96 6.55
CA LEU A 105 -6.18 18.17 5.54
C LEU A 105 -5.53 16.81 5.24
N TYR A 106 -5.63 16.33 4.00
CA TYR A 106 -5.03 15.07 3.58
C TYR A 106 -3.58 15.27 3.13
N GLN A 107 -3.33 16.23 2.21
CA GLN A 107 -1.98 16.64 1.83
C GLN A 107 -1.87 18.17 1.85
N GLY A 108 -0.68 18.66 2.22
CA GLY A 108 -0.37 20.09 2.22
C GLY A 108 1.12 20.27 2.26
N HIS A 109 1.76 20.43 1.08
CA HIS A 109 3.21 20.50 0.99
C HIS A 109 3.67 21.46 -0.09
N VAL A 110 4.92 21.81 0.03
CA VAL A 110 5.69 22.55 -0.98
C VAL A 110 6.92 21.73 -1.36
N GLU A 111 7.27 21.75 -2.64
CA GLU A 111 8.48 21.14 -3.15
C GLU A 111 9.23 22.13 -4.03
N GLY A 112 10.53 22.22 -3.86
CA GLY A 112 11.38 23.11 -4.66
C GLY A 112 12.74 22.50 -4.96
N LEU A 113 13.29 22.87 -6.11
CA LEU A 113 14.67 22.55 -6.45
C LEU A 113 15.63 23.37 -5.60
N LEU A 114 16.65 22.74 -5.04
CA LEU A 114 17.66 23.44 -4.26
C LEU A 114 18.54 24.31 -5.17
N PRO A 115 18.65 25.62 -4.86
CA PRO A 115 19.46 26.51 -5.66
C PRO A 115 20.95 26.08 -5.71
N GLY A 116 21.52 26.06 -6.91
CA GLY A 116 22.93 25.74 -7.09
C GLY A 116 23.30 24.25 -7.09
N VAL A 117 22.33 23.34 -6.81
CA VAL A 117 22.53 21.89 -6.81
C VAL A 117 21.60 21.25 -7.82
N LYS A 118 22.16 20.70 -8.91
CA LYS A 118 21.37 20.04 -9.94
C LYS A 118 20.82 18.70 -9.42
N GLY A 119 19.55 18.42 -9.77
CA GLY A 119 18.94 17.14 -9.49
C GLY A 119 18.62 16.90 -8.00
N VAL A 120 18.54 17.97 -7.21
CA VAL A 120 18.15 17.89 -5.79
C VAL A 120 16.90 18.73 -5.53
N SER A 121 15.86 18.10 -4.97
CA SER A 121 14.64 18.79 -4.51
C SER A 121 14.38 18.51 -3.04
N LEU A 122 13.71 19.46 -2.39
CA LEU A 122 13.22 19.33 -1.02
C LEU A 122 11.70 19.51 -1.02
N LYS A 123 11.00 18.52 -0.47
CA LYS A 123 9.55 18.56 -0.22
C LYS A 123 9.30 18.64 1.28
N VAL A 124 8.48 19.59 1.72
CA VAL A 124 8.17 19.79 3.14
C VAL A 124 6.68 20.00 3.31
N GLY A 125 6.10 19.36 4.32
CA GLY A 125 4.69 19.43 4.70
C GLY A 125 4.03 18.08 4.73
N ARG A 126 2.70 18.08 4.79
CA ARG A 126 1.90 16.84 4.82
C ARG A 126 1.89 16.16 3.47
N GLN A 127 2.36 14.92 3.42
CA GLN A 127 2.59 14.18 2.19
C GLN A 127 2.45 12.67 2.40
N GLU A 128 2.17 11.96 1.32
CA GLU A 128 2.27 10.50 1.24
C GLU A 128 3.72 10.08 1.01
N PHE A 129 4.07 8.88 1.48
CA PHE A 129 5.26 8.15 1.09
C PHE A 129 4.85 6.86 0.39
N VAL A 130 5.25 6.72 -0.88
CA VAL A 130 4.93 5.56 -1.70
C VAL A 130 6.22 5.09 -2.34
N TYR A 131 6.66 3.88 -2.00
CA TYR A 131 7.93 3.33 -2.45
C TYR A 131 7.81 1.88 -2.94
N GLY A 132 8.53 1.58 -4.03
CA GLY A 132 8.63 0.25 -4.60
C GLY A 132 7.28 -0.38 -4.96
N SER A 133 7.08 -1.59 -4.48
CA SER A 133 5.81 -2.34 -4.60
C SER A 133 4.74 -1.91 -3.60
N THR A 134 5.01 -0.89 -2.79
CA THR A 134 4.21 -0.53 -1.61
C THR A 134 4.13 -1.61 -0.51
N PHE A 135 5.01 -2.59 -0.57
CA PHE A 135 5.05 -3.71 0.37
C PHE A 135 5.30 -3.29 1.82
N LEU A 136 6.16 -2.28 2.04
CA LEU A 136 6.42 -1.72 3.36
C LEU A 136 5.85 -0.33 3.56
N LEU A 137 5.73 0.46 2.50
CA LEU A 137 5.33 1.85 2.62
C LEU A 137 4.53 2.30 1.40
N GLY A 138 3.25 2.43 1.59
CA GLY A 138 2.27 2.90 0.63
C GLY A 138 1.36 3.97 1.18
N ALA A 139 0.39 4.40 0.39
CA ALA A 139 -0.56 5.45 0.76
C ALA A 139 -1.81 4.93 1.48
N ASP A 140 -1.95 3.63 1.66
CA ASP A 140 -3.14 2.98 2.22
C ASP A 140 -4.45 3.51 1.61
N THR A 141 -4.53 3.38 0.28
CA THR A 141 -5.60 4.02 -0.52
C THR A 141 -6.96 3.35 -0.40
N PHE A 142 -7.01 2.18 0.23
CA PHE A 142 -8.24 1.40 0.35
C PHE A 142 -9.32 2.14 1.18
N TYR A 143 -8.93 2.78 2.28
CA TYR A 143 -9.84 3.56 3.14
C TYR A 143 -9.50 5.06 3.11
N ASP A 144 -8.99 5.57 4.21
CA ASP A 144 -8.79 6.99 4.45
C ASP A 144 -7.37 7.48 4.12
N GLY A 145 -6.49 6.55 3.73
CA GLY A 145 -5.12 6.84 3.30
C GLY A 145 -4.13 7.09 4.44
N LEU A 146 -2.84 7.08 4.14
CA LEU A 146 -1.74 7.28 5.07
C LEU A 146 -0.91 8.50 4.66
N THR A 147 -0.73 9.45 5.58
CA THR A 147 0.06 10.67 5.35
C THR A 147 0.96 10.99 6.53
N PHE A 148 2.00 11.79 6.25
CA PHE A 148 3.03 12.17 7.20
C PHE A 148 3.26 13.69 7.17
N ASP A 149 3.38 14.32 8.31
CA ASP A 149 3.95 15.65 8.42
C ASP A 149 5.47 15.53 8.39
N ALA A 150 6.09 15.85 7.24
CA ALA A 150 7.42 15.36 6.91
C ALA A 150 8.25 16.30 6.04
N ALA A 151 9.55 15.99 5.97
CA ALA A 151 10.48 16.49 4.96
C ALA A 151 11.06 15.33 4.16
N LYS A 152 11.20 15.52 2.84
CA LYS A 152 11.84 14.60 1.91
C LYS A 152 12.84 15.33 1.02
N LEU A 153 14.09 14.88 1.03
CA LEU A 153 15.14 15.31 0.14
C LEU A 153 15.32 14.25 -0.95
N SER A 154 15.07 14.64 -2.20
CA SER A 154 15.23 13.77 -3.36
C SER A 154 16.44 14.20 -4.18
N MET A 155 17.28 13.25 -4.54
CA MET A 155 18.54 13.46 -5.26
C MET A 155 18.59 12.55 -6.50
N LYS A 156 18.97 13.14 -7.64
CA LYS A 156 19.22 12.42 -8.90
C LYS A 156 20.61 12.81 -9.42
N PRO A 157 21.70 12.23 -8.87
CA PRO A 157 23.06 12.57 -9.25
C PRO A 157 23.40 12.18 -10.68
N PHE A 158 22.72 11.17 -11.24
CA PHE A 158 22.79 10.75 -12.64
C PHE A 158 21.47 10.07 -13.07
N ASP A 159 21.22 9.95 -14.37
CA ASP A 159 19.93 9.58 -14.96
C ASP A 159 19.35 8.24 -14.47
N LYS A 160 20.23 7.29 -14.11
CA LYS A 160 19.82 5.93 -13.72
C LYS A 160 19.76 5.70 -12.22
N PHE A 161 19.99 6.71 -11.41
CA PHE A 161 20.03 6.58 -9.97
C PHE A 161 19.26 7.71 -9.29
N SER A 162 18.44 7.35 -8.33
CA SER A 162 17.79 8.28 -7.41
C SER A 162 17.98 7.84 -5.96
N LEU A 163 18.00 8.83 -5.08
CA LEU A 163 18.13 8.63 -3.64
C LEU A 163 17.20 9.60 -2.92
N ASP A 164 16.28 9.06 -2.12
CA ASP A 164 15.42 9.80 -1.23
C ASP A 164 15.86 9.63 0.21
N LEU A 165 15.96 10.74 0.94
CA LEU A 165 16.10 10.78 2.39
C LEU A 165 14.86 11.46 2.94
N PHE A 166 14.18 10.83 3.88
CA PHE A 166 12.94 11.39 4.42
C PHE A 166 12.78 11.12 5.91
N GLY A 167 11.97 11.97 6.55
CA GLY A 167 11.60 11.78 7.93
C GLY A 167 10.37 12.62 8.27
N GLY A 168 9.49 12.05 9.08
CA GLY A 168 8.25 12.68 9.46
C GLY A 168 7.53 11.97 10.58
N GLN A 169 6.44 12.58 10.98
CA GLN A 169 5.51 12.08 11.98
C GLN A 169 4.25 11.59 11.28
N TYR A 170 3.71 10.46 11.71
CA TYR A 170 2.39 10.00 11.28
C TYR A 170 1.32 11.04 11.60
N VAL A 171 0.43 11.28 10.64
CA VAL A 171 -0.71 12.18 10.88
C VAL A 171 -1.76 11.43 11.68
N LYS A 172 -2.07 11.91 12.87
CA LYS A 172 -3.16 11.40 13.68
C LYS A 172 -4.50 11.74 13.03
N LYS A 173 -5.35 10.75 12.84
CA LYS A 173 -6.69 10.91 12.29
C LYS A 173 -7.78 10.74 13.36
N TRP A 174 -7.49 9.94 14.39
CA TRP A 174 -8.40 9.54 15.44
C TRP A 174 -7.85 9.89 16.83
N ALA A 175 -8.72 10.06 17.82
CA ALA A 175 -8.32 10.41 19.18
C ALA A 175 -7.43 9.36 19.87
N GLY A 176 -7.43 8.11 19.37
CA GLY A 176 -6.62 6.99 19.88
C GLY A 176 -5.33 6.74 19.09
N ASP A 177 -5.09 7.49 18.02
CA ASP A 177 -3.91 7.28 17.18
C ASP A 177 -2.61 7.57 17.93
N ILE A 178 -1.60 6.76 17.63
CA ILE A 178 -0.31 6.82 18.29
C ILE A 178 0.60 7.86 17.63
N GLU A 179 1.42 8.50 18.46
CA GLU A 179 2.50 9.35 17.99
C GLU A 179 3.69 8.51 17.55
N GLY A 180 3.78 8.26 16.23
CA GLY A 180 4.90 7.57 15.64
C GLY A 180 5.70 8.48 14.72
N LYS A 181 6.95 8.09 14.45
CA LYS A 181 7.84 8.77 13.52
C LYS A 181 8.46 7.75 12.58
N LEU A 182 8.49 8.10 11.31
CA LEU A 182 9.13 7.32 10.27
C LEU A 182 10.32 8.11 9.71
N TYR A 183 11.46 7.45 9.58
CA TYR A 183 12.66 7.96 8.90
C TYR A 183 13.10 6.91 7.90
N GLY A 184 13.54 7.36 6.74
CA GLY A 184 13.93 6.42 5.69
C GLY A 184 14.98 6.95 4.74
N VAL A 185 15.65 5.99 4.15
CA VAL A 185 16.49 6.14 2.95
C VAL A 185 16.00 5.14 1.92
N TYR A 186 15.82 5.59 0.68
CA TYR A 186 15.40 4.77 -0.44
C TYR A 186 16.23 5.11 -1.68
N ALA A 187 16.98 4.15 -2.17
CA ALA A 187 17.82 4.30 -3.35
C ALA A 187 17.27 3.40 -4.47
N THR A 188 17.14 3.94 -5.66
CA THR A 188 16.73 3.22 -6.87
C THR A 188 17.83 3.31 -7.91
N TYR A 189 18.23 2.17 -8.44
CA TYR A 189 19.11 2.06 -9.60
C TYR A 189 18.38 1.35 -10.74
N ALA A 190 18.17 2.06 -11.85
CA ALA A 190 17.52 1.55 -13.05
C ALA A 190 18.52 1.44 -14.20
N PRO A 191 19.35 0.37 -14.26
CA PRO A 191 20.37 0.20 -15.30
C PRO A 191 19.78 0.13 -16.71
N ARG A 192 18.52 -0.32 -16.81
CA ARG A 192 17.71 -0.40 -18.04
C ARG A 192 16.30 0.07 -17.72
N GLU A 193 15.56 0.52 -18.72
CA GLU A 193 14.15 0.91 -18.58
C GLU A 193 13.25 -0.23 -18.07
N THR A 194 13.67 -1.46 -18.31
CA THR A 194 12.95 -2.67 -17.94
C THR A 194 13.46 -3.35 -16.67
N LEU A 195 14.38 -2.73 -15.93
CA LEU A 195 14.96 -3.31 -14.72
C LEU A 195 15.21 -2.22 -13.69
N SER A 196 14.63 -2.38 -12.49
CA SER A 196 14.89 -1.58 -11.31
C SER A 196 15.46 -2.42 -10.19
N VAL A 197 16.41 -1.88 -9.48
CA VAL A 197 16.96 -2.41 -8.23
C VAL A 197 16.87 -1.34 -7.18
N ASP A 198 16.13 -1.61 -6.13
CA ASP A 198 15.96 -0.71 -5.01
C ASP A 198 16.68 -1.26 -3.76
N LEU A 199 17.26 -0.36 -2.99
CA LEU A 199 17.85 -0.64 -1.68
C LEU A 199 17.33 0.39 -0.69
N TYR A 200 16.84 -0.05 0.44
CA TYR A 200 16.22 0.85 1.40
C TYR A 200 16.43 0.45 2.85
N GLY A 201 16.28 1.46 3.72
CA GLY A 201 16.23 1.27 5.16
C GLY A 201 15.26 2.24 5.81
N PHE A 202 14.40 1.74 6.70
CA PHE A 202 13.43 2.52 7.44
C PHE A 202 13.63 2.36 8.94
N ARG A 203 13.37 3.40 9.70
CA ARG A 203 13.25 3.39 11.15
C ARG A 203 11.85 3.88 11.51
N ASP A 204 11.08 3.01 12.11
CA ASP A 204 9.73 3.29 12.59
C ASP A 204 9.69 3.25 14.12
N THR A 205 9.01 4.22 14.74
CA THR A 205 8.84 4.28 16.21
C THR A 205 7.39 4.09 16.62
N GLY A 206 6.70 3.20 15.95
CA GLY A 206 5.28 2.99 16.10
C GLY A 206 4.47 3.94 15.23
N GLY A 207 3.56 3.41 14.47
CA GLY A 207 2.69 4.11 13.54
C GLY A 207 1.35 3.42 13.47
N ALA A 208 0.65 3.58 12.34
CA ALA A 208 -0.61 2.93 12.07
C ALA A 208 -0.48 1.41 12.29
N GLY A 209 -1.34 0.84 13.12
CA GLY A 209 -1.34 -0.58 13.47
C GLY A 209 -0.51 -0.98 14.68
N ALA A 210 0.34 -0.11 15.23
CA ALA A 210 0.96 -0.36 16.52
C ALA A 210 -0.08 -0.24 17.63
N THR A 211 -0.56 -1.36 18.14
CA THR A 211 -1.42 -1.39 19.33
C THR A 211 -0.57 -1.09 20.56
N HIS A 212 -0.48 0.17 20.94
CA HIS A 212 0.17 0.57 22.18
C HIS A 212 -0.83 0.46 23.32
N VAL A 213 -0.78 -0.63 24.03
CA VAL A 213 -1.43 -0.73 25.32
C VAL A 213 -0.35 -0.45 26.38
N GLY A 214 -0.50 0.64 27.13
CA GLY A 214 0.26 0.81 28.36
C GLY A 214 1.67 1.40 28.26
N GLY A 215 1.97 2.27 27.26
CA GLY A 215 3.25 3.02 27.24
C GLY A 215 4.44 2.25 26.63
N ASP A 216 4.15 1.29 25.81
CA ASP A 216 5.16 0.52 25.09
C ASP A 216 5.90 1.35 24.05
N HIS A 217 7.23 1.28 24.08
CA HIS A 217 8.07 1.90 23.06
C HIS A 217 8.56 0.83 22.09
N GLU A 218 8.09 0.88 20.87
CA GLU A 218 8.60 0.07 19.78
C GLU A 218 9.50 0.89 18.87
N VAL A 219 10.65 0.34 18.51
CA VAL A 219 11.53 0.87 17.46
C VAL A 219 11.88 -0.27 16.54
N THR A 220 11.34 -0.23 15.34
CA THR A 220 11.61 -1.20 14.29
C THR A 220 12.47 -0.57 13.20
N TYR A 221 13.56 -1.25 12.87
CA TYR A 221 14.37 -0.98 11.68
C TYR A 221 14.03 -2.03 10.64
N SER A 222 13.70 -1.61 9.43
CA SER A 222 13.48 -2.48 8.28
C SER A 222 14.56 -2.19 7.24
N VAL A 223 15.24 -3.21 6.75
CA VAL A 223 16.17 -3.11 5.63
C VAL A 223 15.74 -4.10 4.55
N GLY A 224 15.73 -3.66 3.31
CA GLY A 224 15.28 -4.48 2.21
C GLY A 224 15.90 -4.10 0.88
N THR A 225 15.74 -4.99 -0.06
CA THR A 225 16.06 -4.76 -1.47
C THR A 225 14.91 -5.23 -2.31
N ARG A 226 14.66 -4.54 -3.42
CA ARG A 226 13.66 -4.92 -4.40
C ARG A 226 14.33 -5.01 -5.77
N ILE A 227 14.04 -6.07 -6.50
CA ILE A 227 14.45 -6.26 -7.89
C ILE A 227 13.18 -6.50 -8.69
N ALA A 228 12.90 -5.61 -9.64
CA ALA A 228 11.73 -5.73 -10.49
C ALA A 228 12.11 -5.50 -11.95
N GLY A 229 11.63 -6.36 -12.84
CA GLY A 229 11.92 -6.17 -14.25
C GLY A 229 11.45 -7.26 -15.18
N LEU A 230 11.59 -7.00 -16.48
CA LEU A 230 11.33 -7.94 -17.55
C LEU A 230 12.52 -8.90 -17.69
N ILE A 231 12.25 -10.19 -17.56
CA ILE A 231 13.21 -11.27 -17.82
C ILE A 231 13.11 -11.82 -19.25
N ALA A 232 11.93 -11.65 -19.87
CA ALA A 232 11.65 -11.97 -21.27
C ALA A 232 10.51 -11.09 -21.77
N LYS A 233 10.25 -11.08 -23.09
CA LYS A 233 9.13 -10.34 -23.65
C LYS A 233 7.81 -10.83 -23.05
N GLY A 234 7.08 -9.93 -22.39
CA GLY A 234 5.81 -10.25 -21.74
C GLY A 234 5.95 -11.11 -20.47
N VAL A 235 7.17 -11.20 -19.88
CA VAL A 235 7.38 -11.90 -18.61
C VAL A 235 8.15 -10.99 -17.66
N SER A 236 7.54 -10.60 -16.58
CA SER A 236 8.16 -9.79 -15.51
C SER A 236 8.24 -10.55 -14.19
N VAL A 237 9.26 -10.22 -13.44
CA VAL A 237 9.46 -10.74 -12.08
C VAL A 237 9.69 -9.59 -11.12
N GLU A 238 9.26 -9.81 -9.88
CA GLU A 238 9.58 -8.95 -8.76
C GLU A 238 9.97 -9.79 -7.56
N LEU A 239 10.99 -9.34 -6.83
CA LEU A 239 11.47 -9.99 -5.61
C LEU A 239 11.83 -8.91 -4.59
N GLU A 240 11.26 -9.00 -3.39
CA GLU A 240 11.49 -8.02 -2.34
C GLU A 240 11.66 -8.70 -0.97
N PRO A 241 12.86 -9.17 -0.60
CA PRO A 241 13.18 -9.62 0.74
C PRO A 241 13.42 -8.44 1.70
N VAL A 242 12.93 -8.61 2.94
CA VAL A 242 13.03 -7.63 4.03
C VAL A 242 13.50 -8.31 5.30
N TYR A 243 14.40 -7.66 6.04
CA TYR A 243 14.77 -8.02 7.40
C TYR A 243 14.40 -6.88 8.37
N GLN A 244 13.78 -7.25 9.49
CA GLN A 244 13.41 -6.33 10.57
C GLN A 244 14.19 -6.65 11.85
N PHE A 245 14.68 -5.59 12.48
CA PHE A 245 15.37 -5.67 13.76
C PHE A 245 15.05 -4.43 14.60
N GLY A 246 15.27 -4.52 15.90
CA GLY A 246 14.96 -3.41 16.79
C GLY A 246 14.56 -3.88 18.17
N ARG A 247 13.71 -3.13 18.83
CA ARG A 247 13.26 -3.41 20.19
C ARG A 247 11.77 -3.14 20.34
N LYS A 248 11.10 -4.04 21.05
CA LYS A 248 9.71 -3.90 21.46
C LYS A 248 9.60 -4.10 22.96
N ASN A 249 9.05 -3.13 23.67
CA ASN A 249 8.67 -3.30 25.07
C ASN A 249 7.25 -3.84 25.12
N ARG A 250 7.02 -4.89 25.85
CA ARG A 250 5.69 -5.46 26.08
C ARG A 250 5.35 -5.36 27.54
N ASP A 251 4.27 -4.65 27.89
CA ASP A 251 3.60 -4.61 29.20
C ASP A 251 4.53 -4.41 30.42
N GLY A 252 5.56 -3.55 30.32
CA GLY A 252 6.48 -3.30 31.41
C GLY A 252 7.43 -4.44 31.73
N LEU A 253 7.42 -5.51 30.95
CA LEU A 253 8.34 -6.62 30.99
C LEU A 253 9.52 -6.39 30.04
N SER A 254 10.63 -7.05 30.31
CA SER A 254 11.92 -6.93 29.63
C SER A 254 11.87 -6.70 28.12
N HIS A 255 12.82 -5.91 27.63
CA HIS A 255 13.02 -5.57 26.22
C HIS A 255 13.11 -6.83 25.35
N ASN A 256 12.20 -6.97 24.37
CA ASN A 256 12.28 -8.02 23.37
C ASN A 256 13.02 -7.50 22.13
N ASP A 257 14.07 -8.20 21.73
CA ASP A 257 14.78 -7.93 20.49
C ASP A 257 13.91 -8.38 19.29
N ILE A 258 13.61 -7.46 18.37
CA ILE A 258 12.94 -7.77 17.10
C ILE A 258 13.96 -8.46 16.18
N ARG A 259 13.59 -9.60 15.62
CA ARG A 259 14.35 -10.35 14.61
C ARG A 259 13.38 -11.04 13.66
N ALA A 260 12.83 -10.30 12.74
CA ALA A 260 11.80 -10.78 11.83
C ALA A 260 12.25 -10.66 10.38
N TYR A 261 11.66 -11.44 9.50
CA TYR A 261 11.91 -11.37 8.08
C TYR A 261 10.63 -11.65 7.30
N GLY A 262 10.52 -11.00 6.16
CA GLY A 262 9.40 -11.13 5.26
C GLY A 262 9.82 -10.80 3.84
N GLY A 263 8.86 -10.85 2.94
CA GLY A 263 9.08 -10.50 1.55
C GLY A 263 8.06 -11.12 0.62
N HIS A 264 8.20 -10.83 -0.65
CA HIS A 264 7.39 -11.43 -1.68
C HIS A 264 8.20 -11.73 -2.95
N ALA A 265 7.63 -12.59 -3.78
CA ALA A 265 8.14 -12.93 -5.11
C ALA A 265 6.95 -13.05 -6.06
N ASP A 266 7.00 -12.31 -7.17
CA ASP A 266 5.94 -12.24 -8.15
C ASP A 266 6.46 -12.61 -9.54
N LEU A 267 5.65 -13.34 -10.25
CA LEU A 267 5.80 -13.63 -11.67
C LEU A 267 4.56 -13.16 -12.40
N THR A 268 4.73 -12.29 -13.39
CA THR A 268 3.64 -11.83 -14.24
C THR A 268 3.95 -12.21 -15.69
N ILE A 269 2.96 -12.73 -16.38
CA ILE A 269 3.02 -13.10 -17.78
C ILE A 269 1.92 -12.37 -18.52
N ASP A 270 2.27 -11.67 -19.60
CA ASP A 270 1.34 -11.03 -20.53
C ASP A 270 1.17 -11.94 -21.76
N PRO A 271 0.23 -12.90 -21.72
CA PRO A 271 0.05 -13.84 -22.81
C PRO A 271 -0.52 -13.13 -24.05
N PRO A 272 -0.08 -13.51 -25.27
CA PRO A 272 -0.66 -12.98 -26.49
C PRO A 272 -2.03 -13.63 -26.78
N LEU A 273 -3.08 -13.15 -26.13
CA LEU A 273 -4.45 -13.66 -26.27
C LEU A 273 -5.16 -13.07 -27.52
N GLY A 274 -4.46 -12.92 -28.63
CA GLY A 274 -5.01 -12.37 -29.88
C GLY A 274 -5.32 -10.89 -29.72
N ARG A 275 -6.60 -10.52 -29.92
CA ARG A 275 -7.07 -9.13 -29.79
C ARG A 275 -7.36 -8.69 -28.33
N TYR A 276 -7.28 -9.60 -27.40
CA TYR A 276 -7.57 -9.37 -25.99
C TYR A 276 -6.28 -9.35 -25.20
N PRO A 277 -5.75 -8.17 -24.79
CA PRO A 277 -4.65 -8.12 -23.84
C PRO A 277 -5.04 -8.82 -22.54
N GLY A 278 -4.15 -9.64 -22.03
CA GLY A 278 -4.38 -10.36 -20.79
C GLY A 278 -3.15 -10.38 -19.92
N LYS A 279 -3.34 -10.72 -18.65
CA LYS A 279 -2.29 -10.87 -17.66
C LYS A 279 -2.56 -12.12 -16.83
N ILE A 280 -1.53 -12.88 -16.54
CA ILE A 280 -1.55 -13.98 -15.58
C ILE A 280 -0.47 -13.69 -14.56
N PHE A 281 -0.75 -13.89 -13.28
CA PHE A 281 0.24 -13.68 -12.23
C PHE A 281 0.22 -14.78 -11.20
N LEU A 282 1.40 -15.04 -10.65
CA LEU A 282 1.66 -15.90 -9.51
C LEU A 282 2.44 -15.07 -8.50
N SER A 283 1.98 -15.04 -7.27
CA SER A 283 2.58 -14.27 -6.19
C SER A 283 2.74 -15.15 -4.96
N TYR A 284 3.86 -15.01 -4.27
CA TYR A 284 4.09 -15.63 -2.98
C TYR A 284 4.59 -14.59 -1.99
N ALA A 285 3.85 -14.36 -0.93
CA ALA A 285 4.24 -13.49 0.15
C ALA A 285 4.47 -14.29 1.45
N TYR A 286 5.43 -13.84 2.25
CA TYR A 286 5.85 -14.50 3.46
C TYR A 286 6.16 -13.47 4.55
N GLY A 287 5.63 -13.68 5.75
CA GLY A 287 6.02 -12.97 6.97
C GLY A 287 6.33 -13.97 8.08
N SER A 288 7.50 -13.87 8.70
CA SER A 288 7.87 -14.73 9.84
C SER A 288 6.90 -14.57 11.00
N GLY A 289 6.67 -15.63 11.76
CA GLY A 289 5.77 -15.65 12.90
C GLY A 289 6.50 -15.86 14.22
N ASP A 290 5.88 -15.44 15.32
CA ASP A 290 6.33 -15.64 16.68
C ASP A 290 5.55 -16.78 17.35
N GLY A 291 6.26 -17.83 17.74
CA GLY A 291 5.66 -18.99 18.40
C GLY A 291 5.75 -18.94 19.93
N ASN A 292 6.56 -18.05 20.48
CA ASN A 292 6.73 -17.88 21.91
C ASN A 292 7.10 -16.43 22.26
N PRO A 293 6.11 -15.54 22.32
CA PRO A 293 6.34 -14.12 22.58
C PRO A 293 7.03 -13.79 23.91
N GLU A 294 7.17 -14.76 24.82
CA GLU A 294 7.75 -14.56 26.16
C GLU A 294 9.26 -14.82 26.23
N GLU A 295 9.90 -15.31 25.16
CA GLU A 295 11.33 -15.68 25.15
C GLU A 295 12.32 -14.50 25.00
N GLY A 296 11.89 -13.24 25.15
CA GLY A 296 12.78 -12.09 25.00
C GLY A 296 13.15 -11.77 23.53
N LYS A 297 12.54 -12.45 22.58
CA LYS A 297 12.66 -12.21 21.13
C LYS A 297 11.27 -12.04 20.54
N PHE A 298 11.16 -11.13 19.60
CA PHE A 298 9.96 -10.91 18.81
C PHE A 298 10.27 -11.21 17.34
N THR A 299 9.71 -12.28 16.82
CA THR A 299 10.06 -12.81 15.49
C THR A 299 8.93 -12.67 14.46
N GLU A 300 7.84 -12.00 14.81
CA GLU A 300 6.73 -11.71 13.91
C GLU A 300 7.08 -10.53 13.00
N PHE A 301 6.93 -10.72 11.69
CA PHE A 301 7.13 -9.68 10.69
C PHE A 301 5.91 -8.77 10.60
N HIS A 302 6.13 -7.46 10.51
CA HIS A 302 5.07 -6.46 10.40
C HIS A 302 5.27 -5.55 9.19
N ASN A 303 4.23 -5.37 8.38
CA ASN A 303 4.18 -4.40 7.29
C ASN A 303 2.86 -3.60 7.29
N PRO A 304 2.50 -2.92 8.38
CA PRO A 304 1.20 -2.28 8.55
C PRO A 304 0.95 -1.10 7.60
N ASN A 305 2.01 -0.53 7.04
CA ASN A 305 1.92 0.60 6.11
C ASN A 305 1.94 0.15 4.64
N ASN A 306 1.68 -1.13 4.38
CA ASN A 306 1.58 -1.64 3.03
C ASN A 306 0.30 -1.15 2.32
N ASP A 307 0.36 -1.10 0.99
CA ASP A 307 -0.80 -0.79 0.12
C ASP A 307 -0.77 -1.77 -1.07
N THR A 308 -0.73 -3.07 -0.74
CA THR A 308 -0.60 -4.15 -1.74
C THR A 308 -1.76 -5.13 -1.66
N SER A 309 -2.06 -5.83 -2.75
CA SER A 309 -3.00 -6.94 -2.78
C SER A 309 -2.38 -8.29 -2.40
N LEU A 310 -1.12 -8.31 -1.94
CA LEU A 310 -0.43 -9.56 -1.57
C LEU A 310 -1.07 -10.29 -0.39
N VAL A 311 -1.84 -9.59 0.43
CA VAL A 311 -2.57 -10.13 1.57
C VAL A 311 -4.08 -10.24 1.33
N GLY A 312 -4.49 -10.27 0.08
CA GLY A 312 -5.90 -10.30 -0.35
C GLY A 312 -6.45 -8.93 -0.75
N ASP A 313 -7.43 -8.93 -1.65
CA ASP A 313 -7.98 -7.70 -2.22
C ASP A 313 -9.08 -7.07 -1.37
N MET A 314 -9.73 -7.87 -0.51
CA MET A 314 -10.82 -7.39 0.34
C MET A 314 -10.33 -6.77 1.65
N SER A 315 -9.03 -6.63 1.84
CA SER A 315 -8.40 -6.04 3.04
C SER A 315 -8.85 -6.66 4.37
N VAL A 316 -9.20 -7.94 4.35
CA VAL A 316 -9.56 -8.71 5.55
C VAL A 316 -8.32 -8.97 6.40
N ILE A 317 -7.19 -9.18 5.74
CA ILE A 317 -5.88 -9.37 6.37
C ILE A 317 -5.06 -8.11 6.06
N GLY A 318 -4.76 -7.32 7.09
CA GLY A 318 -4.13 -6.02 6.91
C GLY A 318 -2.64 -6.08 6.60
N ASP A 319 -1.93 -7.13 7.10
CA ASP A 319 -0.48 -7.31 6.90
C ASP A 319 -0.07 -8.79 7.05
N LEU A 320 1.21 -9.07 6.92
CA LEU A 320 1.78 -10.42 7.05
C LEU A 320 2.06 -10.84 8.49
N SER A 321 1.73 -10.04 9.50
CA SER A 321 1.97 -10.38 10.91
C SER A 321 1.10 -11.52 11.40
N GLY A 322 -0.03 -11.75 10.76
CA GLY A 322 -0.99 -12.76 11.15
C GLY A 322 -2.33 -12.15 11.56
N LEU A 323 -3.18 -12.97 12.14
CA LEU A 323 -4.54 -12.58 12.53
C LEU A 323 -5.04 -13.40 13.72
N SER A 324 -6.03 -12.85 14.41
CA SER A 324 -6.83 -13.61 15.35
C SER A 324 -7.87 -14.44 14.62
N VAL A 325 -7.94 -15.72 14.93
CA VAL A 325 -8.96 -16.66 14.43
C VAL A 325 -9.78 -17.19 15.58
N VAL A 326 -11.07 -17.44 15.35
CA VAL A 326 -11.97 -18.00 16.36
C VAL A 326 -12.17 -19.48 16.05
N ASP A 327 -11.95 -20.34 17.05
CA ASP A 327 -12.22 -21.76 16.92
C ASP A 327 -13.74 -22.08 16.92
N PRO A 328 -14.16 -23.32 16.57
CA PRO A 328 -15.56 -23.70 16.63
C PRO A 328 -16.20 -23.62 18.01
N ALA A 329 -15.41 -23.60 19.08
CA ALA A 329 -15.87 -23.44 20.46
C ALA A 329 -15.99 -21.97 20.89
N GLY A 330 -15.60 -21.02 20.02
CA GLY A 330 -15.66 -19.59 20.27
C GLY A 330 -14.42 -19.02 20.97
N ASN A 331 -13.31 -19.77 21.08
CA ASN A 331 -12.06 -19.25 21.64
C ASN A 331 -11.28 -18.50 20.57
N GLU A 332 -10.77 -17.32 20.93
CA GLU A 332 -9.88 -16.55 20.07
C GLU A 332 -8.44 -17.06 20.21
N VAL A 333 -7.81 -17.36 19.09
CA VAL A 333 -6.39 -17.75 19.00
C VAL A 333 -5.67 -16.91 17.96
N ARG A 334 -4.44 -16.54 18.27
CA ARG A 334 -3.61 -15.78 17.36
C ARG A 334 -2.80 -16.70 16.46
N ALA A 335 -2.99 -16.55 15.16
CA ALA A 335 -2.11 -17.03 14.12
C ALA A 335 -1.05 -15.96 13.85
N SER A 336 0.24 -16.30 13.99
CA SER A 336 1.37 -15.37 13.86
C SER A 336 2.21 -15.67 12.64
N GLY A 337 2.44 -14.65 11.82
CA GLY A 337 3.08 -14.75 10.52
C GLY A 337 2.27 -15.53 9.49
N LEU A 338 2.40 -15.18 8.24
CA LEU A 338 1.62 -15.74 7.14
C LEU A 338 2.47 -16.20 5.97
N HIS A 339 2.03 -17.28 5.34
CA HIS A 339 2.25 -17.58 3.92
C HIS A 339 1.00 -17.16 3.16
N VAL A 340 1.18 -16.47 2.05
CA VAL A 340 0.10 -16.18 1.11
C VAL A 340 0.55 -16.58 -0.28
N LEU A 341 -0.16 -17.50 -0.89
CA LEU A 341 0.03 -17.88 -2.29
C LEU A 341 -1.13 -17.34 -3.09
N THR A 342 -0.83 -16.52 -4.09
CA THR A 342 -1.82 -15.91 -4.97
C THR A 342 -1.63 -16.37 -6.39
N VAL A 343 -2.72 -16.76 -7.04
CA VAL A 343 -2.77 -17.04 -8.47
C VAL A 343 -3.92 -16.25 -9.07
N GLY A 344 -3.67 -15.53 -10.13
CA GLY A 344 -4.72 -14.75 -10.75
C GLY A 344 -4.44 -14.41 -12.20
N GLY A 345 -5.42 -13.74 -12.79
CA GLY A 345 -5.30 -13.24 -14.13
C GLY A 345 -6.44 -12.29 -14.50
N GLY A 346 -6.20 -11.48 -15.49
CA GLY A 346 -7.17 -10.53 -16.01
C GLY A 346 -7.13 -10.43 -17.51
N ILE A 347 -8.19 -9.96 -18.10
CA ILE A 347 -8.34 -9.78 -19.55
C ILE A 347 -9.08 -8.47 -19.83
N ASP A 348 -8.60 -7.72 -20.81
CA ASP A 348 -9.32 -6.57 -21.36
C ASP A 348 -10.34 -7.08 -22.41
N VAL A 349 -11.58 -7.31 -21.97
CA VAL A 349 -12.67 -7.79 -22.83
C VAL A 349 -13.02 -6.74 -23.89
N THR A 350 -12.91 -5.46 -23.55
CA THR A 350 -12.98 -4.32 -24.44
C THR A 350 -11.98 -3.26 -23.99
N GLU A 351 -11.80 -2.18 -24.80
CA GLU A 351 -10.99 -1.01 -24.39
C GLU A 351 -11.45 -0.36 -23.08
N LYS A 352 -12.69 -0.65 -22.66
CA LYS A 352 -13.31 -0.07 -21.46
C LYS A 352 -13.54 -1.07 -20.32
N LEU A 353 -13.60 -2.37 -20.61
CA LEU A 353 -13.95 -3.41 -19.64
C LEU A 353 -12.78 -4.35 -19.41
N ASN A 354 -12.24 -4.33 -18.21
CA ASN A 354 -11.33 -5.33 -17.69
C ASN A 354 -12.08 -6.27 -16.72
N VAL A 355 -11.78 -7.56 -16.81
CA VAL A 355 -12.27 -8.60 -15.92
C VAL A 355 -11.08 -9.34 -15.38
N SER A 356 -10.94 -9.41 -14.07
CA SER A 356 -9.89 -10.19 -13.40
C SER A 356 -10.47 -11.13 -12.34
N LEU A 357 -9.77 -12.24 -12.15
CA LEU A 357 -10.07 -13.25 -11.15
C LEU A 357 -8.75 -13.65 -10.48
N ASP A 358 -8.75 -13.73 -9.17
CA ASP A 358 -7.63 -14.25 -8.40
C ASP A 358 -8.09 -15.12 -7.24
N GLY A 359 -7.13 -15.85 -6.68
CA GLY A 359 -7.32 -16.68 -5.50
C GLY A 359 -6.09 -16.59 -4.61
N HIS A 360 -6.33 -16.35 -3.32
CA HIS A 360 -5.31 -16.24 -2.28
C HIS A 360 -5.47 -17.38 -1.28
N TYR A 361 -4.44 -18.19 -1.10
CA TYR A 361 -4.39 -19.22 -0.08
C TYR A 361 -3.55 -18.74 1.11
N PHE A 362 -4.16 -18.71 2.28
CA PHE A 362 -3.57 -18.22 3.52
C PHE A 362 -3.21 -19.36 4.45
N ARG A 363 -1.96 -19.33 4.97
CA ARG A 363 -1.48 -20.31 5.94
C ARG A 363 -0.65 -19.63 7.02
N ALA A 364 -0.95 -19.94 8.28
CA ALA A 364 -0.20 -19.45 9.43
C ALA A 364 1.20 -20.08 9.51
N ILE A 365 2.21 -19.30 9.88
CA ILE A 365 3.56 -19.78 10.21
C ILE A 365 3.53 -20.44 11.59
N LYS A 366 2.98 -19.74 12.57
CA LYS A 366 2.83 -20.17 13.95
C LYS A 366 1.38 -20.07 14.39
N ILE A 367 0.91 -21.09 15.08
CA ILE A 367 -0.41 -21.12 15.70
C ILE A 367 -0.32 -22.06 16.93
N PRO A 368 -1.12 -21.87 17.99
CA PRO A 368 -1.14 -22.75 19.14
C PRO A 368 -1.40 -24.22 18.78
N ALA A 369 -0.87 -25.13 19.59
CA ALA A 369 -1.05 -26.56 19.38
C ALA A 369 -2.51 -26.94 19.38
N GLY A 370 -2.92 -27.83 18.47
CA GLY A 370 -4.29 -28.28 18.30
C GLY A 370 -5.11 -27.51 17.25
N PHE A 371 -4.59 -26.41 16.71
CA PHE A 371 -5.23 -25.65 15.65
C PHE A 371 -4.58 -25.90 14.28
N SER A 372 -5.40 -25.81 13.21
CA SER A 372 -4.91 -25.90 11.85
C SER A 372 -4.11 -24.66 11.47
N LYS A 373 -3.00 -24.86 10.76
CA LYS A 373 -2.27 -23.76 10.12
C LYS A 373 -2.97 -23.24 8.88
N ASP A 374 -3.85 -24.01 8.27
CA ASP A 374 -4.60 -23.60 7.08
C ASP A 374 -5.71 -22.64 7.52
N ILE A 375 -5.60 -21.37 7.13
CA ILE A 375 -6.53 -20.30 7.50
C ILE A 375 -7.70 -20.28 6.54
N GLY A 376 -7.44 -20.34 5.24
CA GLY A 376 -8.50 -20.34 4.26
C GLY A 376 -8.06 -19.96 2.85
N LEU A 377 -9.05 -19.83 2.01
CA LEU A 377 -8.95 -19.39 0.62
C LEU A 377 -9.87 -18.17 0.42
N GLU A 378 -9.33 -17.13 -0.18
CA GLU A 378 -10.09 -16.00 -0.71
C GLU A 378 -10.10 -16.10 -2.23
N THR A 379 -11.21 -15.79 -2.86
CA THR A 379 -11.33 -15.72 -4.33
C THR A 379 -12.03 -14.44 -4.68
N ASN A 380 -11.44 -13.63 -5.54
CA ASN A 380 -11.95 -12.31 -5.91
C ASN A 380 -12.24 -12.25 -7.40
N LEU A 381 -13.43 -11.78 -7.74
CA LEU A 381 -13.80 -11.38 -9.08
C LEU A 381 -13.83 -9.85 -9.14
N ILE A 382 -13.03 -9.26 -10.00
CA ILE A 382 -12.92 -7.81 -10.10
C ILE A 382 -13.31 -7.39 -11.52
N LEU A 383 -14.28 -6.50 -11.60
CA LEU A 383 -14.77 -5.89 -12.84
C LEU A 383 -14.43 -4.42 -12.82
N THR A 384 -13.65 -3.95 -13.78
CA THR A 384 -13.35 -2.53 -13.95
C THR A 384 -13.90 -2.02 -15.28
N TYR A 385 -14.79 -1.02 -15.24
CA TYR A 385 -15.36 -0.39 -16.42
C TYR A 385 -15.03 1.09 -16.49
N LYS A 386 -14.30 1.50 -17.53
CA LYS A 386 -13.96 2.91 -17.79
C LYS A 386 -15.12 3.58 -18.54
N LEU A 387 -15.88 4.42 -17.86
CA LEU A 387 -16.91 5.24 -18.51
C LEU A 387 -16.26 6.26 -19.45
N ASN A 388 -15.22 6.93 -18.97
CA ASN A 388 -14.38 7.88 -19.72
C ASN A 388 -13.01 8.01 -18.99
N ASP A 389 -12.14 8.92 -19.46
CA ASP A 389 -10.80 9.14 -18.89
C ASP A 389 -10.80 9.63 -17.45
N ARG A 390 -11.96 9.98 -16.88
CA ARG A 390 -12.11 10.54 -15.52
C ARG A 390 -12.96 9.69 -14.60
N ILE A 391 -13.77 8.77 -15.15
CA ILE A 391 -14.74 8.00 -14.37
C ILE A 391 -14.56 6.53 -14.67
N SER A 392 -14.33 5.75 -13.65
CA SER A 392 -14.34 4.28 -13.71
C SER A 392 -15.28 3.73 -12.66
N LEU A 393 -15.89 2.59 -12.97
CA LEU A 393 -16.68 1.79 -12.07
C LEU A 393 -15.88 0.54 -11.75
N LEU A 394 -15.83 0.17 -10.48
CA LEU A 394 -15.22 -1.06 -9.99
C LEU A 394 -16.29 -1.84 -9.22
N ALA A 395 -16.39 -3.13 -9.49
CA ALA A 395 -17.13 -4.08 -8.69
C ALA A 395 -16.21 -5.24 -8.35
N SER A 396 -16.18 -5.63 -7.08
CA SER A 396 -15.37 -6.77 -6.59
C SER A 396 -16.16 -7.57 -5.58
N GLY A 397 -15.89 -8.87 -5.52
CA GLY A 397 -16.50 -9.78 -4.57
C GLY A 397 -15.92 -11.17 -4.67
#